data_27d99c2c4ade3634d90e806eb72bf104
#
_entry.id   27d99c2c4ade3634d90e806eb72bf104
#
_cell.length_a   1.000
_cell.length_b   1.000
_cell.length_c   1.000
_cell.angle_alpha   90.00
_cell.angle_beta   90.00
_cell.angle_gamma   90.00
#
_symmetry.space_group_name_H-M   'P 1'
#
loop_
_entity.id
_entity.type
_entity.pdbx_description
1 polymer ?
#
loop_
_entity_poly.entity_id
_entity_poly.type
_entity_poly.pdbx_seq_one_letter_code
_entity_poly.pdbx_strand_id
1 'polypeptide(L)'
;MKDFIRSIASLPRRQKQVVLVTMDMCMLPLMMWLAYAIRLARPNVAVMQGLEAWYIYVAIAGVLIFALLGIYRAIVRSFNEDYLLRISIGTFIQIVALYAIKKLDVAFIPMSIPLMYGFMLFSYMWWSRAVIRYATLKTFAKKQTRKRVAIYGAGLAGQQIAAALNRSDDYLPVCFIDDKRSLQGQSLSGLKIYSPKKAQKKLGKFGIEEVLLAIPSVGRARKKDIIESFEATDVKIMELPGVTQLVDGNVKVSDIREVDIIDLLGRDPVPPKPELLEKNIKDKVVMVTGAGGSIGSELCRQIVKHQPKMLVLFEMSEFALYTIDRELQTSGIQIIPVLGSVTNQAKLERILKEYSIQTVYHAAAYKHVPLVEANPFEGIYNTSIGTQRSVEAAVAQGVETFVLISTDKAVRPTNVMGASKRMAELYCQGLASTNPKTQISIVRFGNVLGSSGSVVPLFKKQIAQGGPVTVTHPEVTRYFMTIPEAAQLVIQAGAMGMGGDIFLLDMGESVKIVDLARQMIRLSGFRPIDENGVGDIEIQFTGLRPGEKLYEELLIDQEGVEKTGHERILKCFEKFYKHGEISNVYNEFLCTRQISQNPYPIRILLS
;
A
#
# COMPACT_ATOMS: atom_id res chain seq x y z
N MET A 1 46.24 -5.20 2.60
CA MET A 1 45.57 -5.78 1.42
C MET A 1 44.09 -5.45 1.33
N LYS A 2 43.27 -5.62 2.40
CA LYS A 2 41.84 -5.26 2.41
C LYS A 2 41.56 -3.78 2.14
N ASP A 3 42.36 -2.87 2.73
CA ASP A 3 42.17 -1.43 2.57
C ASP A 3 42.60 -0.94 1.19
N PHE A 4 43.62 -1.54 0.59
CA PHE A 4 44.06 -1.30 -0.79
C PHE A 4 42.97 -1.71 -1.79
N ILE A 5 42.34 -2.87 -1.61
CA ILE A 5 41.23 -3.34 -2.44
C ILE A 5 40.01 -2.41 -2.27
N ARG A 6 39.70 -1.93 -1.07
CA ARG A 6 38.65 -0.95 -0.82
C ARG A 6 38.92 0.38 -1.54
N SER A 7 40.16 0.87 -1.48
CA SER A 7 40.55 2.10 -2.15
C SER A 7 40.35 2.00 -3.67
N ILE A 8 40.81 0.91 -4.31
CA ILE A 8 40.58 0.69 -5.75
C ILE A 8 39.11 0.52 -6.08
N ALA A 9 38.37 -0.14 -5.22
CA ALA A 9 36.95 -0.40 -5.42
C ALA A 9 36.08 0.87 -5.29
N SER A 10 36.53 1.89 -4.57
CA SER A 10 35.85 3.19 -4.43
C SER A 10 36.17 4.18 -5.55
N LEU A 11 37.15 3.91 -6.41
CA LEU A 11 37.56 4.79 -7.50
C LEU A 11 36.43 5.03 -8.53
N PRO A 12 36.38 6.20 -9.20
CA PRO A 12 35.49 6.45 -10.33
C PRO A 12 35.77 5.48 -11.49
N ARG A 13 34.76 5.24 -12.35
CA ARG A 13 34.83 4.28 -13.45
C ARG A 13 36.05 4.45 -14.34
N ARG A 14 36.40 5.70 -14.71
CA ARG A 14 37.57 6.01 -15.56
C ARG A 14 38.88 5.60 -14.88
N GLN A 15 39.05 5.87 -13.61
CA GLN A 15 40.26 5.51 -12.87
C GLN A 15 40.43 3.99 -12.73
N LYS A 16 39.34 3.24 -12.53
CA LYS A 16 39.36 1.76 -12.54
C LYS A 16 39.81 1.21 -13.90
N GLN A 17 39.37 1.82 -14.99
CA GLN A 17 39.80 1.42 -16.33
C GLN A 17 41.32 1.68 -16.53
N VAL A 18 41.80 2.83 -16.09
CA VAL A 18 43.24 3.15 -16.13
C VAL A 18 44.06 2.13 -15.34
N VAL A 19 43.65 1.79 -14.12
CA VAL A 19 44.34 0.77 -13.32
C VAL A 19 44.40 -0.58 -14.03
N LEU A 20 43.30 -1.04 -14.62
CA LEU A 20 43.26 -2.30 -15.35
C LEU A 20 44.15 -2.28 -16.59
N VAL A 21 44.11 -1.19 -17.36
CA VAL A 21 44.95 -1.01 -18.58
C VAL A 21 46.44 -0.98 -18.16
N THR A 22 46.80 -0.24 -17.12
CA THR A 22 48.17 -0.18 -16.63
C THR A 22 48.69 -1.55 -16.16
N MET A 23 47.84 -2.29 -15.45
CA MET A 23 48.17 -3.63 -14.99
C MET A 23 48.44 -4.57 -16.16
N ASP A 24 47.57 -4.56 -17.19
CA ASP A 24 47.73 -5.38 -18.39
C ASP A 24 48.95 -4.94 -19.19
N MET A 25 49.21 -3.63 -19.31
CA MET A 25 50.36 -3.08 -20.01
C MET A 25 51.69 -3.57 -19.42
N CYS A 26 51.74 -3.80 -18.08
CA CYS A 26 52.90 -4.40 -17.43
C CYS A 26 52.97 -5.91 -17.56
N MET A 27 51.80 -6.58 -17.52
CA MET A 27 51.77 -8.03 -17.46
C MET A 27 51.89 -8.72 -18.82
N LEU A 28 51.47 -8.09 -19.92
CA LEU A 28 51.58 -8.66 -21.26
C LEU A 28 53.07 -8.87 -21.67
N PRO A 29 53.96 -7.89 -21.51
CA PRO A 29 55.40 -8.08 -21.77
C PRO A 29 56.00 -9.19 -20.88
N LEU A 30 55.57 -9.23 -19.59
CA LEU A 30 56.05 -10.24 -18.65
C LEU A 30 55.65 -11.66 -19.11
N MET A 31 54.40 -11.84 -19.59
CA MET A 31 53.94 -13.15 -20.12
C MET A 31 54.75 -13.54 -21.38
N MET A 32 55.01 -12.59 -22.24
CA MET A 32 55.84 -12.85 -23.45
C MET A 32 57.27 -13.22 -23.05
N TRP A 33 57.92 -12.45 -22.14
CA TRP A 33 59.22 -12.78 -21.59
C TRP A 33 59.25 -14.18 -20.95
N LEU A 34 58.24 -14.52 -20.16
CA LEU A 34 58.16 -15.82 -19.51
C LEU A 34 58.04 -16.95 -20.54
N ALA A 35 57.25 -16.75 -21.62
CA ALA A 35 57.19 -17.73 -22.72
C ALA A 35 58.55 -17.96 -23.38
N TYR A 36 59.36 -16.93 -23.61
CA TYR A 36 60.71 -17.06 -24.11
C TYR A 36 61.65 -17.74 -23.09
N ALA A 37 61.60 -17.34 -21.81
CA ALA A 37 62.43 -17.88 -20.77
C ALA A 37 62.22 -19.40 -20.58
N ILE A 38 60.95 -19.84 -20.59
CA ILE A 38 60.61 -21.27 -20.52
C ILE A 38 61.08 -21.99 -21.77
N ARG A 39 60.86 -21.44 -22.98
CA ARG A 39 61.21 -22.11 -24.21
C ARG A 39 62.70 -22.27 -24.42
N LEU A 40 63.47 -21.29 -24.04
CA LEU A 40 64.92 -21.27 -24.22
C LEU A 40 65.68 -21.86 -23.02
N ALA A 41 64.99 -22.21 -21.95
CA ALA A 41 65.55 -22.69 -20.67
C ALA A 41 66.64 -21.74 -20.09
N ARG A 42 66.58 -20.48 -20.39
CA ARG A 42 67.52 -19.44 -19.94
C ARG A 42 66.75 -18.23 -19.39
N PRO A 43 66.64 -18.07 -18.05
CA PRO A 43 65.96 -16.91 -17.47
C PRO A 43 66.83 -15.61 -17.49
N ASN A 44 67.92 -15.59 -18.26
CA ASN A 44 68.87 -14.49 -18.22
C ASN A 44 68.34 -13.26 -18.98
N VAL A 45 68.63 -12.07 -18.47
CA VAL A 45 68.33 -10.74 -19.06
C VAL A 45 68.78 -10.61 -20.53
N ALA A 46 69.80 -11.39 -20.93
CA ALA A 46 70.31 -11.46 -22.32
C ALA A 46 69.28 -11.86 -23.37
N VAL A 47 68.17 -12.55 -22.98
CA VAL A 47 67.05 -12.85 -23.90
C VAL A 47 66.26 -11.61 -24.29
N MET A 48 66.38 -10.54 -23.53
CA MET A 48 65.69 -9.26 -23.79
C MET A 48 66.51 -8.31 -24.68
N GLN A 49 67.85 -8.47 -24.73
CA GLN A 49 68.72 -7.60 -25.56
C GLN A 49 68.40 -7.77 -27.04
N GLY A 50 67.96 -6.66 -27.69
CA GLY A 50 67.53 -6.63 -29.06
C GLY A 50 66.05 -6.87 -29.32
N LEU A 51 65.26 -7.28 -28.27
CA LEU A 51 63.81 -7.50 -28.37
C LEU A 51 63.00 -6.48 -27.52
N GLU A 52 63.62 -5.46 -27.00
CA GLU A 52 62.98 -4.48 -26.07
C GLU A 52 61.80 -3.76 -26.73
N ALA A 53 61.96 -3.28 -27.94
CA ALA A 53 60.88 -2.66 -28.68
C ALA A 53 59.73 -3.65 -28.97
N TRP A 54 60.03 -4.93 -29.17
CA TRP A 54 59.08 -5.98 -29.46
C TRP A 54 58.14 -6.23 -28.28
N TYR A 55 58.64 -6.27 -27.04
CA TYR A 55 57.80 -6.42 -25.86
C TYR A 55 56.84 -5.25 -25.67
N ILE A 56 57.29 -4.04 -26.00
CA ILE A 56 56.45 -2.83 -25.96
C ILE A 56 55.32 -2.92 -27.03
N TYR A 57 55.67 -3.31 -28.27
CA TYR A 57 54.68 -3.49 -29.35
C TYR A 57 53.62 -4.55 -29.00
N VAL A 58 54.02 -5.68 -28.44
CA VAL A 58 53.10 -6.75 -27.99
C VAL A 58 52.18 -6.25 -26.91
N ALA A 59 52.69 -5.45 -25.96
CA ALA A 59 51.85 -4.86 -24.92
C ALA A 59 50.81 -3.89 -25.48
N ILE A 60 51.25 -2.95 -26.30
CA ILE A 60 50.35 -1.94 -26.92
C ILE A 60 49.30 -2.62 -27.80
N ALA A 61 49.71 -3.51 -28.71
CA ALA A 61 48.80 -4.24 -29.59
C ALA A 61 47.81 -5.11 -28.79
N GLY A 62 48.27 -5.80 -27.77
CA GLY A 62 47.42 -6.63 -26.91
C GLY A 62 46.36 -5.82 -26.19
N VAL A 63 46.76 -4.71 -25.56
CA VAL A 63 45.81 -3.80 -24.89
C VAL A 63 44.79 -3.20 -25.87
N LEU A 64 45.25 -2.80 -27.09
CA LEU A 64 44.35 -2.27 -28.13
C LEU A 64 43.33 -3.31 -28.59
N ILE A 65 43.74 -4.56 -28.83
CA ILE A 65 42.83 -5.65 -29.20
C ILE A 65 41.75 -5.84 -28.11
N PHE A 66 42.17 -5.92 -26.87
CA PHE A 66 41.22 -6.08 -25.74
C PHE A 66 40.35 -4.85 -25.52
N ALA A 67 40.83 -3.63 -25.80
CA ALA A 67 40.05 -2.41 -25.75
C ALA A 67 38.97 -2.38 -26.85
N LEU A 68 39.32 -2.78 -28.09
CA LEU A 68 38.37 -2.89 -29.20
C LEU A 68 37.29 -3.94 -28.93
N LEU A 69 37.62 -5.07 -28.30
CA LEU A 69 36.69 -6.09 -27.87
C LEU A 69 35.85 -5.67 -26.64
N GLY A 70 36.06 -4.46 -26.11
CA GLY A 70 35.28 -3.89 -25.02
C GLY A 70 35.53 -4.49 -23.64
N ILE A 71 36.63 -5.20 -23.44
CA ILE A 71 36.97 -5.86 -22.15
C ILE A 71 37.10 -4.82 -21.03
N TYR A 72 37.61 -3.63 -21.30
CA TYR A 72 37.73 -2.54 -20.32
C TYR A 72 36.44 -1.72 -20.14
N ARG A 73 35.40 -1.95 -20.97
CA ARG A 73 34.09 -1.29 -20.85
C ARG A 73 33.14 -2.06 -19.96
N ALA A 74 33.35 -3.37 -19.82
CA ALA A 74 32.48 -4.24 -19.02
C ALA A 74 32.53 -3.88 -17.54
N ILE A 75 31.34 -3.90 -16.89
CA ILE A 75 31.25 -3.76 -15.44
C ILE A 75 31.76 -5.06 -14.83
N VAL A 76 32.76 -5.01 -13.98
CA VAL A 76 33.42 -6.18 -13.35
C VAL A 76 32.45 -7.13 -12.60
N ARG A 77 31.20 -6.68 -12.34
CA ARG A 77 30.15 -7.48 -11.69
C ARG A 77 29.46 -8.49 -12.62
N SER A 78 29.44 -8.25 -13.92
CA SER A 78 28.80 -9.12 -14.92
C SER A 78 29.82 -10.00 -15.64
N PHE A 79 30.27 -11.06 -15.02
CA PHE A 79 31.11 -12.08 -15.63
C PHE A 79 30.17 -13.11 -16.28
N ASN A 80 29.75 -12.84 -17.52
CA ASN A 80 28.90 -13.72 -18.31
C ASN A 80 29.75 -14.53 -19.30
N GLU A 81 29.18 -15.54 -19.92
CA GLU A 81 29.79 -16.35 -20.97
C GLU A 81 30.36 -15.50 -22.10
N ASP A 82 29.70 -14.39 -22.44
CA ASP A 82 30.18 -13.41 -23.45
C ASP A 82 31.54 -12.81 -23.11
N TYR A 83 31.87 -12.61 -21.84
CA TYR A 83 33.15 -12.05 -21.44
C TYR A 83 34.28 -13.04 -21.65
N LEU A 84 34.03 -14.31 -21.35
CA LEU A 84 34.98 -15.39 -21.59
C LEU A 84 35.24 -15.53 -23.10
N LEU A 85 34.19 -15.47 -23.91
CA LEU A 85 34.29 -15.53 -25.36
C LEU A 85 35.18 -14.38 -25.93
N ARG A 86 35.01 -13.16 -25.42
CA ARG A 86 35.85 -12.01 -25.83
C ARG A 86 37.32 -12.16 -25.46
N ILE A 87 37.64 -12.70 -24.29
CA ILE A 87 39.02 -13.02 -23.88
C ILE A 87 39.59 -14.06 -24.85
N SER A 88 38.85 -15.12 -25.17
CA SER A 88 39.25 -16.18 -26.09
C SER A 88 39.55 -15.63 -27.49
N ILE A 89 38.63 -14.81 -28.03
CA ILE A 89 38.79 -14.18 -29.32
C ILE A 89 40.02 -13.28 -29.34
N GLY A 90 40.19 -12.40 -28.33
CA GLY A 90 41.32 -11.49 -28.24
C GLY A 90 42.68 -12.22 -28.14
N THR A 91 42.72 -13.30 -27.37
CA THR A 91 43.90 -14.18 -27.25
C THR A 91 44.20 -14.88 -28.59
N PHE A 92 43.15 -15.40 -29.25
CA PHE A 92 43.29 -16.06 -30.55
C PHE A 92 43.84 -15.10 -31.64
N ILE A 93 43.32 -13.86 -31.72
CA ILE A 93 43.82 -12.83 -32.62
C ILE A 93 45.32 -12.56 -32.38
N GLN A 94 45.75 -12.46 -31.14
CA GLN A 94 47.15 -12.26 -30.80
C GLN A 94 48.04 -13.45 -31.21
N ILE A 95 47.58 -14.69 -31.00
CA ILE A 95 48.31 -15.88 -31.46
C ILE A 95 48.49 -15.86 -32.99
N VAL A 96 47.40 -15.58 -33.73
CA VAL A 96 47.46 -15.52 -35.20
C VAL A 96 48.38 -14.39 -35.69
N ALA A 97 48.30 -13.21 -35.04
CA ALA A 97 49.19 -12.10 -35.35
C ALA A 97 50.69 -12.44 -35.14
N LEU A 98 51.02 -13.13 -34.04
CA LEU A 98 52.38 -13.58 -33.78
C LEU A 98 52.89 -14.60 -34.82
N TYR A 99 52.04 -15.51 -35.29
CA TYR A 99 52.37 -16.44 -36.36
C TYR A 99 52.57 -15.72 -37.72
N ALA A 100 51.75 -14.68 -38.01
CA ALA A 100 51.91 -13.88 -39.23
C ALA A 100 53.23 -13.11 -39.20
N ILE A 101 53.57 -12.48 -38.08
CA ILE A 101 54.83 -11.74 -37.91
C ILE A 101 56.04 -12.66 -38.04
N LYS A 102 55.95 -13.88 -37.49
CA LYS A 102 56.98 -14.90 -37.68
C LYS A 102 57.18 -15.24 -39.16
N LYS A 103 56.07 -15.42 -39.92
CA LYS A 103 56.14 -15.73 -41.35
C LYS A 103 56.78 -14.62 -42.20
N LEU A 104 56.68 -13.36 -41.72
CA LEU A 104 57.29 -12.20 -42.35
C LEU A 104 58.76 -12.00 -41.92
N ASP A 105 59.30 -12.85 -41.08
CA ASP A 105 60.68 -12.87 -40.56
C ASP A 105 61.11 -11.53 -39.89
N VAL A 106 60.14 -10.79 -39.35
CA VAL A 106 60.34 -9.49 -38.69
C VAL A 106 61.04 -9.63 -37.33
N ALA A 107 60.81 -10.77 -36.64
CA ALA A 107 61.39 -11.03 -35.32
C ALA A 107 61.65 -12.52 -35.13
N PHE A 108 62.67 -12.86 -34.33
CA PHE A 108 62.96 -14.25 -33.96
C PHE A 108 61.90 -14.79 -33.03
N ILE A 109 60.91 -15.52 -33.59
CA ILE A 109 59.82 -16.12 -32.84
C ILE A 109 59.85 -17.63 -33.03
N PRO A 110 60.32 -18.43 -32.06
CA PRO A 110 60.22 -19.90 -32.09
C PRO A 110 58.76 -20.38 -32.26
N MET A 111 58.55 -21.49 -32.93
CA MET A 111 57.20 -21.97 -33.32
C MET A 111 56.24 -22.20 -32.18
N SER A 112 56.73 -22.50 -31.00
CA SER A 112 55.94 -22.72 -29.76
C SER A 112 55.57 -21.47 -28.99
N ILE A 113 56.30 -20.32 -29.20
CA ILE A 113 56.09 -19.08 -28.45
C ILE A 113 54.68 -18.56 -28.57
N PRO A 114 54.04 -18.43 -29.78
CA PRO A 114 52.70 -17.93 -29.89
C PRO A 114 51.67 -18.69 -29.09
N LEU A 115 51.77 -20.03 -29.04
CA LEU A 115 50.88 -20.89 -28.26
C LEU A 115 51.13 -20.79 -26.76
N MET A 116 52.42 -20.77 -26.34
CA MET A 116 52.78 -20.64 -24.92
C MET A 116 52.34 -19.27 -24.36
N TYR A 117 52.59 -18.22 -25.13
CA TYR A 117 52.13 -16.86 -24.78
C TYR A 117 50.62 -16.79 -24.71
N GLY A 118 49.91 -17.34 -25.70
CA GLY A 118 48.43 -17.34 -25.71
C GLY A 118 47.85 -18.07 -24.51
N PHE A 119 48.37 -19.24 -24.12
CA PHE A 119 47.93 -19.95 -22.93
C PHE A 119 48.16 -19.15 -21.64
N MET A 120 49.34 -18.55 -21.51
CA MET A 120 49.68 -17.71 -20.34
C MET A 120 48.82 -16.45 -20.29
N LEU A 121 48.61 -15.80 -21.42
CA LEU A 121 47.78 -14.61 -21.55
C LEU A 121 46.33 -14.91 -21.19
N PHE A 122 45.75 -15.98 -21.76
CA PHE A 122 44.41 -16.41 -21.44
C PHE A 122 44.24 -16.69 -19.94
N SER A 123 45.16 -17.47 -19.36
CA SER A 123 45.15 -17.80 -17.93
C SER A 123 45.26 -16.54 -17.07
N TYR A 124 46.18 -15.63 -17.41
CA TYR A 124 46.31 -14.36 -16.70
C TYR A 124 45.04 -13.51 -16.75
N MET A 125 44.47 -13.32 -17.94
CA MET A 125 43.26 -12.54 -18.13
C MET A 125 42.08 -13.13 -17.39
N TRP A 126 41.95 -14.45 -17.37
CA TRP A 126 40.93 -15.15 -16.59
C TRP A 126 41.12 -14.95 -15.08
N TRP A 127 42.29 -15.32 -14.55
CA TRP A 127 42.56 -15.28 -13.11
C TRP A 127 42.53 -13.87 -12.56
N SER A 128 43.14 -12.90 -13.23
CA SER A 128 43.15 -11.52 -12.74
C SER A 128 41.74 -10.96 -12.59
N ARG A 129 40.86 -11.24 -13.54
CA ARG A 129 39.46 -10.77 -13.50
C ARG A 129 38.65 -11.56 -12.48
N ALA A 130 38.86 -12.85 -12.34
CA ALA A 130 38.19 -13.68 -11.32
C ALA A 130 38.57 -13.22 -9.89
N VAL A 131 39.85 -12.91 -9.65
CA VAL A 131 40.33 -12.39 -8.36
C VAL A 131 39.72 -11.01 -8.07
N ILE A 132 39.72 -10.11 -9.04
CA ILE A 132 39.12 -8.76 -8.88
C ILE A 132 37.62 -8.88 -8.59
N ARG A 133 36.90 -9.77 -9.29
CA ARG A 133 35.48 -10.04 -9.03
C ARG A 133 35.27 -10.56 -7.61
N TYR A 134 36.01 -11.58 -7.22
CA TYR A 134 35.90 -12.15 -5.87
C TYR A 134 36.17 -11.12 -4.79
N ALA A 135 37.23 -10.31 -4.95
CA ALA A 135 37.61 -9.26 -4.03
C ALA A 135 36.55 -8.15 -3.96
N THR A 136 35.98 -7.74 -5.11
CA THR A 136 34.90 -6.73 -5.15
C THR A 136 33.61 -7.27 -4.52
N LEU A 137 33.18 -8.49 -4.83
CA LEU A 137 32.01 -9.11 -4.22
C LEU A 137 32.15 -9.22 -2.70
N LYS A 138 33.34 -9.63 -2.20
CA LYS A 138 33.60 -9.76 -0.76
C LYS A 138 33.74 -8.42 -0.05
N THR A 139 34.20 -7.37 -0.74
CA THR A 139 34.43 -6.03 -0.15
C THR A 139 33.16 -5.19 -0.19
N PHE A 140 32.31 -5.35 -1.23
CA PHE A 140 31.00 -4.72 -1.36
C PHE A 140 29.85 -5.60 -0.86
N ALA A 141 30.09 -6.85 -0.46
CA ALA A 141 29.24 -7.46 0.52
C ALA A 141 29.34 -6.60 1.78
N LYS A 142 28.64 -5.40 1.73
CA LYS A 142 28.24 -4.73 2.94
C LYS A 142 27.79 -5.84 3.87
N LYS A 143 28.19 -5.78 5.13
CA LYS A 143 27.41 -6.29 6.24
C LYS A 143 26.08 -5.52 6.28
N GLN A 144 25.28 -5.60 5.28
CA GLN A 144 23.86 -5.46 5.38
C GLN A 144 23.49 -6.78 6.05
N THR A 145 23.29 -6.74 7.35
CA THR A 145 22.72 -7.82 8.11
C THR A 145 21.36 -8.03 7.44
N ARG A 146 21.27 -9.09 6.59
CA ARG A 146 20.01 -9.48 5.97
C ARG A 146 19.04 -9.69 7.10
N LYS A 147 17.89 -9.05 7.04
CA LYS A 147 16.83 -9.27 8.02
C LYS A 147 16.42 -10.73 8.04
N ARG A 148 16.50 -11.32 9.22
CA ARG A 148 16.18 -12.74 9.39
C ARG A 148 14.67 -12.91 9.49
N VAL A 149 14.11 -13.70 8.58
CA VAL A 149 12.65 -13.84 8.40
C VAL A 149 12.21 -15.26 8.64
N ALA A 150 11.12 -15.45 9.40
CA ALA A 150 10.36 -16.68 9.43
C ALA A 150 9.14 -16.56 8.50
N ILE A 151 8.85 -17.59 7.72
CA ILE A 151 7.72 -17.60 6.77
C ILE A 151 6.58 -18.42 7.38
N TYR A 152 5.45 -17.78 7.64
CA TYR A 152 4.23 -18.45 8.10
C TYR A 152 3.41 -18.93 6.90
N GLY A 153 3.25 -20.23 6.77
CA GLY A 153 2.67 -20.94 5.63
C GLY A 153 3.73 -21.64 4.80
N ALA A 154 3.75 -22.98 4.85
CA ALA A 154 4.65 -23.84 4.04
C ALA A 154 3.99 -24.32 2.75
N GLY A 155 2.92 -23.66 2.29
CA GLY A 155 2.24 -23.91 1.02
C GLY A 155 2.99 -23.33 -0.19
N LEU A 156 2.33 -23.33 -1.35
CA LEU A 156 2.92 -22.87 -2.62
C LEU A 156 3.41 -21.41 -2.54
N ALA A 157 2.60 -20.50 -1.98
CA ALA A 157 2.98 -19.10 -1.81
C ALA A 157 4.22 -18.94 -0.92
N GLY A 158 4.29 -19.69 0.19
CA GLY A 158 5.45 -19.71 1.07
C GLY A 158 6.72 -20.21 0.39
N GLN A 159 6.61 -21.23 -0.45
CA GLN A 159 7.75 -21.76 -1.23
C GLN A 159 8.26 -20.74 -2.24
N GLN A 160 7.36 -20.10 -2.98
CA GLN A 160 7.71 -19.08 -3.96
C GLN A 160 8.42 -17.88 -3.32
N ILE A 161 7.88 -17.37 -2.21
CA ILE A 161 8.53 -16.24 -1.52
C ILE A 161 9.86 -16.67 -0.89
N ALA A 162 9.99 -17.87 -0.34
CA ALA A 162 11.28 -18.36 0.18
C ALA A 162 12.35 -18.38 -0.91
N ALA A 163 12.00 -18.83 -2.12
CA ALA A 163 12.90 -18.80 -3.27
C ALA A 163 13.29 -17.38 -3.69
N ALA A 164 12.33 -16.43 -3.67
CA ALA A 164 12.58 -15.01 -3.95
C ALA A 164 13.48 -14.37 -2.88
N LEU A 165 13.22 -14.62 -1.58
CA LEU A 165 14.00 -14.12 -0.45
C LEU A 165 15.44 -14.65 -0.45
N ASN A 166 15.66 -15.92 -0.82
CA ASN A 166 17.00 -16.50 -0.93
C ASN A 166 17.88 -15.77 -1.97
N ARG A 167 17.26 -15.16 -2.99
CA ARG A 167 17.94 -14.37 -4.04
C ARG A 167 18.05 -12.88 -3.68
N SER A 168 17.36 -12.44 -2.64
CA SER A 168 17.38 -11.05 -2.16
C SER A 168 18.62 -10.75 -1.35
N ASP A 169 19.12 -9.51 -1.45
CA ASP A 169 20.19 -9.01 -0.61
C ASP A 169 19.71 -8.46 0.74
N ASP A 170 18.40 -8.25 0.91
CA ASP A 170 17.80 -7.62 2.07
C ASP A 170 17.29 -8.61 3.13
N TYR A 171 16.87 -9.81 2.72
CA TYR A 171 16.22 -10.80 3.57
C TYR A 171 16.94 -12.16 3.58
N LEU A 172 16.86 -12.85 4.73
CA LEU A 172 17.36 -14.20 4.91
C LEU A 172 16.26 -15.07 5.52
N PRO A 173 15.61 -15.95 4.77
CA PRO A 173 14.63 -16.87 5.33
C PRO A 173 15.33 -17.93 6.20
N VAL A 174 14.82 -18.13 7.42
CA VAL A 174 15.43 -18.99 8.45
C VAL A 174 14.64 -20.28 8.66
N CYS A 175 13.31 -20.18 8.68
CA CYS A 175 12.43 -21.32 8.88
C CYS A 175 11.04 -21.05 8.33
N PHE A 176 10.26 -22.13 8.17
CA PHE A 176 8.82 -22.07 7.99
C PHE A 176 8.09 -22.30 9.31
N ILE A 177 6.88 -21.74 9.40
CA ILE A 177 5.90 -21.97 10.46
C ILE A 177 4.62 -22.44 9.78
N ASP A 178 4.02 -23.54 10.24
CA ASP A 178 2.77 -24.03 9.66
C ASP A 178 1.91 -24.73 10.72
N ASP A 179 0.59 -24.53 10.64
CA ASP A 179 -0.40 -25.15 11.53
C ASP A 179 -0.59 -26.64 11.21
N LYS A 180 -0.37 -27.05 9.97
CA LYS A 180 -0.63 -28.41 9.50
C LYS A 180 0.37 -29.39 10.11
N ARG A 181 -0.12 -30.24 11.02
CA ARG A 181 0.71 -31.21 11.77
C ARG A 181 1.56 -32.12 10.87
N SER A 182 1.03 -32.50 9.70
CA SER A 182 1.74 -33.37 8.75
C SER A 182 3.00 -32.73 8.15
N LEU A 183 3.11 -31.42 8.12
CA LEU A 183 4.27 -30.70 7.60
C LEU A 183 5.31 -30.38 8.68
N GLN A 184 4.89 -30.36 9.94
CA GLN A 184 5.76 -29.99 11.06
C GLN A 184 6.92 -30.98 11.25
N GLY A 185 8.11 -30.43 11.47
CA GLY A 185 9.33 -31.22 11.62
C GLY A 185 10.04 -31.60 10.31
N GLN A 186 9.36 -31.44 9.18
CA GLN A 186 9.94 -31.63 7.85
C GLN A 186 10.80 -30.44 7.43
N SER A 187 11.55 -30.60 6.35
CA SER A 187 12.34 -29.53 5.72
C SER A 187 11.84 -29.28 4.31
N LEU A 188 11.68 -28.00 3.96
CA LEU A 188 11.22 -27.54 2.66
C LEU A 188 12.22 -26.50 2.13
N SER A 189 12.76 -26.70 0.94
CA SER A 189 13.81 -25.84 0.35
C SER A 189 15.01 -25.61 1.29
N GLY A 190 15.38 -26.63 2.11
CA GLY A 190 16.46 -26.54 3.09
C GLY A 190 16.09 -25.85 4.41
N LEU A 191 14.87 -25.33 4.56
CA LEU A 191 14.37 -24.67 5.76
C LEU A 191 13.44 -25.61 6.54
N LYS A 192 13.61 -25.65 7.87
CA LYS A 192 12.81 -26.51 8.74
C LYS A 192 11.44 -25.89 9.03
N ILE A 193 10.39 -26.73 9.05
CA ILE A 193 9.02 -26.34 9.38
C ILE A 193 8.76 -26.54 10.87
N TYR A 194 8.35 -25.50 11.56
CA TYR A 194 8.00 -25.52 12.99
C TYR A 194 6.50 -25.33 13.21
N SER A 195 5.97 -25.89 14.29
CA SER A 195 4.65 -25.50 14.77
C SER A 195 4.69 -24.08 15.35
N PRO A 196 3.56 -23.31 15.33
CA PRO A 196 3.52 -21.94 15.85
C PRO A 196 4.09 -21.81 17.27
N LYS A 197 3.64 -22.66 18.22
CA LYS A 197 4.12 -22.68 19.60
C LYS A 197 5.63 -22.93 19.73
N LYS A 198 6.21 -23.82 18.88
CA LYS A 198 7.66 -24.09 18.89
C LYS A 198 8.45 -22.97 18.24
N ALA A 199 7.90 -22.34 17.20
CA ALA A 199 8.52 -21.22 16.52
C ALA A 199 8.64 -20.02 17.47
N GLN A 200 7.57 -19.59 18.12
CA GLN A 200 7.55 -18.46 19.07
C GLN A 200 8.68 -18.58 20.11
N LYS A 201 8.85 -19.76 20.71
CA LYS A 201 9.94 -20.01 21.68
C LYS A 201 11.36 -19.93 21.09
N LYS A 202 11.48 -19.99 19.76
CA LYS A 202 12.77 -20.03 19.06
C LYS A 202 13.10 -18.76 18.27
N LEU A 203 12.16 -17.84 18.11
CA LEU A 203 12.35 -16.61 17.35
C LEU A 203 13.59 -15.85 17.82
N GLY A 204 13.70 -15.58 19.11
CA GLY A 204 14.88 -14.91 19.69
C GLY A 204 16.18 -15.68 19.50
N LYS A 205 16.17 -17.02 19.69
CA LYS A 205 17.35 -17.87 19.47
C LYS A 205 17.83 -17.86 18.02
N PHE A 206 16.91 -17.76 17.07
CA PHE A 206 17.23 -17.69 15.65
C PHE A 206 17.51 -16.26 15.18
N GLY A 207 17.35 -15.24 16.05
CA GLY A 207 17.50 -13.83 15.70
C GLY A 207 16.54 -13.40 14.60
N ILE A 208 15.30 -13.90 14.63
CA ILE A 208 14.27 -13.55 13.66
C ILE A 208 13.73 -12.16 14.00
N GLU A 209 13.79 -11.28 13.03
CA GLU A 209 13.35 -9.88 13.13
C GLU A 209 11.94 -9.69 12.59
N GLU A 210 11.57 -10.48 11.56
CA GLU A 210 10.28 -10.35 10.89
C GLU A 210 9.62 -11.73 10.67
N VAL A 211 8.28 -11.79 10.81
CA VAL A 211 7.47 -12.94 10.41
C VAL A 211 6.64 -12.55 9.19
N LEU A 212 6.81 -13.27 8.09
CA LEU A 212 6.12 -13.02 6.84
C LEU A 212 4.94 -13.98 6.69
N LEU A 213 3.72 -13.48 6.69
CA LEU A 213 2.49 -14.25 6.47
C LEU A 213 2.34 -14.57 4.97
N ALA A 214 2.63 -15.82 4.59
CA ALA A 214 2.49 -16.33 3.23
C ALA A 214 1.25 -17.24 3.11
N ILE A 215 0.10 -16.74 3.57
CA ILE A 215 -1.19 -17.44 3.67
C ILE A 215 -2.32 -16.64 2.99
N PRO A 216 -2.21 -16.31 1.70
CA PRO A 216 -3.13 -15.40 1.01
C PRO A 216 -4.57 -15.92 0.92
N SER A 217 -4.81 -17.21 1.08
CA SER A 217 -6.15 -17.84 1.02
C SER A 217 -6.85 -17.92 2.37
N VAL A 218 -6.22 -17.48 3.46
CA VAL A 218 -6.80 -17.58 4.81
C VAL A 218 -7.70 -16.38 5.07
N GLY A 219 -8.90 -16.60 5.62
CA GLY A 219 -9.84 -15.57 6.03
C GLY A 219 -9.27 -14.63 7.10
N ARG A 220 -9.81 -13.42 7.19
CA ARG A 220 -9.32 -12.36 8.09
C ARG A 220 -9.41 -12.75 9.56
N ALA A 221 -10.48 -13.46 9.97
CA ALA A 221 -10.62 -13.93 11.34
C ALA A 221 -9.43 -14.81 11.75
N ARG A 222 -9.08 -15.81 10.92
CA ARG A 222 -7.94 -16.68 11.20
C ARG A 222 -6.60 -15.95 11.11
N LYS A 223 -6.48 -14.96 10.21
CA LYS A 223 -5.27 -14.13 10.10
C LYS A 223 -5.07 -13.31 11.39
N LYS A 224 -6.14 -12.75 11.94
CA LYS A 224 -6.15 -12.06 13.24
C LYS A 224 -5.64 -12.97 14.36
N ASP A 225 -6.18 -14.20 14.51
CA ASP A 225 -5.73 -15.17 15.54
C ASP A 225 -4.22 -15.45 15.42
N ILE A 226 -3.71 -15.57 14.18
CA ILE A 226 -2.30 -15.80 13.92
C ILE A 226 -1.48 -14.60 14.38
N ILE A 227 -1.88 -13.37 14.02
CA ILE A 227 -1.19 -12.13 14.41
C ILE A 227 -1.17 -12.00 15.93
N GLU A 228 -2.31 -12.19 16.59
CA GLU A 228 -2.45 -12.15 18.05
C GLU A 228 -1.56 -13.19 18.74
N SER A 229 -1.37 -14.36 18.12
CA SER A 229 -0.49 -15.39 18.68
C SER A 229 0.98 -14.95 18.77
N PHE A 230 1.40 -13.97 17.99
CA PHE A 230 2.76 -13.39 18.03
C PHE A 230 2.86 -12.10 18.86
N GLU A 231 1.77 -11.64 19.50
CA GLU A 231 1.75 -10.39 20.29
C GLU A 231 2.77 -10.36 21.45
N ALA A 232 3.09 -11.52 22.01
CA ALA A 232 4.11 -11.64 23.07
C ALA A 232 5.55 -11.67 22.54
N THR A 233 5.75 -11.52 21.23
CA THR A 233 7.07 -11.58 20.60
C THR A 233 7.48 -10.23 20.02
N ASP A 234 8.79 -9.94 20.03
CA ASP A 234 9.34 -8.68 19.51
C ASP A 234 9.61 -8.75 17.99
N VAL A 235 8.74 -9.40 17.21
CA VAL A 235 8.94 -9.56 15.77
C VAL A 235 7.94 -8.70 15.00
N LYS A 236 8.42 -8.04 13.95
CA LYS A 236 7.56 -7.32 13.01
C LYS A 236 6.81 -8.32 12.13
N ILE A 237 5.51 -8.13 11.94
CA ILE A 237 4.69 -8.98 11.08
C ILE A 237 4.48 -8.28 9.74
N MET A 238 4.81 -9.00 8.68
CA MET A 238 4.63 -8.57 7.29
C MET A 238 3.71 -9.57 6.58
N GLU A 239 3.11 -9.20 5.46
CA GLU A 239 2.24 -10.09 4.70
C GLU A 239 2.53 -10.08 3.20
N LEU A 240 2.11 -11.16 2.53
CA LEU A 240 1.94 -11.20 1.09
C LEU A 240 0.49 -10.86 0.72
N PRO A 241 0.26 -9.98 -0.27
CA PRO A 241 -1.09 -9.73 -0.78
C PRO A 241 -1.73 -11.00 -1.36
N GLY A 242 -3.07 -11.01 -1.40
CA GLY A 242 -3.82 -12.13 -1.96
C GLY A 242 -3.46 -12.43 -3.42
N VAL A 243 -3.62 -13.69 -3.84
CA VAL A 243 -3.29 -14.17 -5.20
C VAL A 243 -4.00 -13.35 -6.28
N THR A 244 -5.21 -12.84 -6.02
CA THR A 244 -5.98 -11.96 -6.92
C THR A 244 -5.37 -10.57 -7.10
N GLN A 245 -4.42 -10.16 -6.27
CA GLN A 245 -3.72 -8.88 -6.34
C GLN A 245 -2.34 -9.00 -7.00
N LEU A 246 -1.89 -10.22 -7.32
CA LEU A 246 -0.62 -10.49 -8.00
C LEU A 246 -0.86 -10.50 -9.51
N VAL A 247 -0.45 -9.44 -10.19
CA VAL A 247 -0.71 -9.20 -11.63
C VAL A 247 -0.16 -10.31 -12.53
N ASP A 248 0.92 -10.98 -12.14
CA ASP A 248 1.64 -11.98 -12.95
C ASP A 248 1.65 -13.40 -12.35
N GLY A 249 0.95 -13.65 -11.25
CA GLY A 249 0.99 -14.95 -10.55
C GLY A 249 2.34 -15.31 -9.91
N ASN A 250 3.37 -14.47 -10.05
CA ASN A 250 4.69 -14.65 -9.47
C ASN A 250 4.89 -13.73 -8.28
N VAL A 251 5.23 -14.29 -7.13
CA VAL A 251 5.51 -13.57 -5.89
C VAL A 251 6.89 -12.93 -5.95
N LYS A 252 6.95 -11.60 -5.74
CA LYS A 252 8.20 -10.82 -5.69
C LYS A 252 8.45 -10.30 -4.27
N VAL A 253 9.70 -10.01 -3.93
CA VAL A 253 10.07 -9.40 -2.64
C VAL A 253 9.45 -8.00 -2.48
N SER A 254 9.24 -7.28 -3.59
CA SER A 254 8.53 -5.98 -3.63
C SER A 254 7.07 -6.05 -3.20
N ASP A 255 6.48 -7.24 -3.21
CA ASP A 255 5.06 -7.45 -2.86
C ASP A 255 4.86 -7.60 -1.34
N ILE A 256 5.95 -7.73 -0.58
CA ILE A 256 5.91 -7.77 0.89
C ILE A 256 5.48 -6.39 1.40
N ARG A 257 4.40 -6.38 2.16
CA ARG A 257 3.87 -5.16 2.78
C ARG A 257 3.62 -5.35 4.28
N GLU A 258 3.42 -4.26 4.98
CA GLU A 258 2.92 -4.31 6.36
C GLU A 258 1.51 -4.89 6.38
N VAL A 259 1.18 -5.62 7.46
CA VAL A 259 -0.18 -6.15 7.67
C VAL A 259 -1.15 -4.99 7.69
N ASP A 260 -2.23 -5.11 6.92
CA ASP A 260 -3.27 -4.09 6.92
C ASP A 260 -4.05 -4.14 8.24
N ILE A 261 -4.33 -2.98 8.80
CA ILE A 261 -5.17 -2.83 10.01
C ILE A 261 -6.55 -3.47 9.83
N ILE A 262 -7.03 -3.54 8.60
CA ILE A 262 -8.27 -4.23 8.23
C ILE A 262 -8.24 -5.71 8.67
N ASP A 263 -7.09 -6.37 8.58
CA ASP A 263 -6.94 -7.78 8.95
C ASP A 263 -6.99 -7.98 10.47
N LEU A 264 -6.73 -6.94 11.26
CA LEU A 264 -6.88 -6.96 12.73
C LEU A 264 -8.34 -6.95 13.19
N LEU A 265 -9.26 -6.47 12.37
CA LEU A 265 -10.68 -6.50 12.71
C LEU A 265 -11.28 -7.90 12.65
N GLY A 266 -10.62 -8.83 11.96
CA GLY A 266 -11.07 -10.22 11.85
C GLY A 266 -12.40 -10.41 11.09
N ARG A 267 -12.86 -9.37 10.38
CA ARG A 267 -14.15 -9.37 9.69
C ARG A 267 -13.97 -9.73 8.22
N ASP A 268 -14.56 -10.85 7.81
CA ASP A 268 -14.59 -11.25 6.41
C ASP A 268 -15.65 -10.47 5.63
N PRO A 269 -15.34 -9.99 4.41
CA PRO A 269 -16.31 -9.34 3.55
C PRO A 269 -17.36 -10.34 3.09
N VAL A 270 -18.62 -9.88 3.01
CA VAL A 270 -19.70 -10.66 2.41
C VAL A 270 -19.72 -10.41 0.89
N PRO A 271 -19.86 -11.45 0.06
CA PRO A 271 -19.97 -11.27 -1.38
C PRO A 271 -21.17 -10.37 -1.73
N PRO A 272 -20.96 -9.37 -2.57
CA PRO A 272 -22.05 -8.47 -2.97
C PRO A 272 -23.06 -9.17 -3.88
N LYS A 273 -24.29 -8.68 -3.89
CA LYS A 273 -25.33 -9.12 -4.81
C LYS A 273 -25.31 -8.25 -6.06
N PRO A 274 -24.92 -8.79 -7.24
CA PRO A 274 -24.75 -8.00 -8.46
C PRO A 274 -26.03 -7.24 -8.87
N GLU A 275 -27.20 -7.87 -8.71
CA GLU A 275 -28.50 -7.27 -9.03
C GLU A 275 -28.79 -6.01 -8.22
N LEU A 276 -28.36 -5.96 -6.95
CA LEU A 276 -28.53 -4.76 -6.10
C LEU A 276 -27.50 -3.68 -6.44
N LEU A 277 -26.32 -4.05 -6.88
CA LEU A 277 -25.28 -3.10 -7.28
C LEU A 277 -25.64 -2.40 -8.61
N GLU A 278 -26.26 -3.12 -9.54
CA GLU A 278 -26.60 -2.60 -10.87
C GLU A 278 -27.91 -1.80 -10.90
N LYS A 279 -28.89 -2.12 -10.05
CA LYS A 279 -30.29 -1.62 -10.13
C LYS A 279 -30.41 -0.10 -10.28
N ASN A 280 -29.63 0.67 -9.51
CA ASN A 280 -29.69 2.13 -9.49
C ASN A 280 -28.51 2.81 -10.20
N ILE A 281 -27.67 2.03 -10.91
CA ILE A 281 -26.43 2.52 -11.51
C ILE A 281 -26.35 2.21 -13.01
N LYS A 282 -26.59 0.96 -13.40
CA LYS A 282 -26.40 0.49 -14.78
C LYS A 282 -27.27 1.29 -15.75
N ASP A 283 -26.65 1.81 -16.81
CA ASP A 283 -27.29 2.62 -17.85
C ASP A 283 -27.98 3.90 -17.34
N LYS A 284 -27.75 4.31 -16.08
CA LYS A 284 -28.33 5.51 -15.46
C LYS A 284 -27.31 6.64 -15.34
N VAL A 285 -27.81 7.86 -15.27
CA VAL A 285 -27.02 9.03 -14.91
C VAL A 285 -27.02 9.15 -13.39
N VAL A 286 -25.85 9.04 -12.79
CA VAL A 286 -25.65 9.02 -11.34
C VAL A 286 -24.90 10.26 -10.88
N MET A 287 -25.33 10.87 -9.79
CA MET A 287 -24.60 11.96 -9.12
C MET A 287 -24.14 11.53 -7.71
N VAL A 288 -22.91 11.84 -7.37
CA VAL A 288 -22.38 11.70 -5.99
C VAL A 288 -22.05 13.09 -5.48
N THR A 289 -22.67 13.51 -4.38
CA THR A 289 -22.30 14.74 -3.68
C THR A 289 -21.24 14.44 -2.61
N GLY A 290 -20.31 15.37 -2.37
CA GLY A 290 -19.14 15.08 -1.54
C GLY A 290 -18.24 14.02 -2.20
N ALA A 291 -18.15 14.06 -3.55
CA ALA A 291 -17.48 13.07 -4.37
C ALA A 291 -15.98 12.91 -4.08
N GLY A 292 -15.33 13.93 -3.55
CA GLY A 292 -13.93 13.90 -3.14
C GLY A 292 -13.69 13.42 -1.71
N GLY A 293 -14.75 13.23 -0.91
CA GLY A 293 -14.65 12.68 0.46
C GLY A 293 -14.31 11.19 0.47
N SER A 294 -13.97 10.64 1.65
CA SER A 294 -13.56 9.23 1.78
C SER A 294 -14.63 8.24 1.31
N ILE A 295 -15.90 8.46 1.64
CA ILE A 295 -17.01 7.61 1.20
C ILE A 295 -17.42 7.98 -0.22
N GLY A 296 -17.54 9.28 -0.53
CA GLY A 296 -17.95 9.75 -1.86
C GLY A 296 -17.02 9.28 -2.97
N SER A 297 -15.70 9.36 -2.78
CA SER A 297 -14.73 8.90 -3.75
C SER A 297 -14.78 7.39 -3.97
N GLU A 298 -15.00 6.62 -2.91
CA GLU A 298 -15.14 5.17 -3.05
C GLU A 298 -16.46 4.77 -3.71
N LEU A 299 -17.56 5.48 -3.41
CA LEU A 299 -18.82 5.32 -4.16
C LEU A 299 -18.57 5.55 -5.66
N CYS A 300 -17.88 6.62 -6.03
CA CYS A 300 -17.54 6.90 -7.42
C CYS A 300 -16.73 5.77 -8.06
N ARG A 301 -15.70 5.24 -7.38
CA ARG A 301 -14.88 4.10 -7.85
C ARG A 301 -15.70 2.84 -8.07
N GLN A 302 -16.67 2.59 -7.22
CA GLN A 302 -17.52 1.41 -7.35
C GLN A 302 -18.60 1.61 -8.41
N ILE A 303 -19.22 2.78 -8.47
CA ILE A 303 -20.24 3.12 -9.46
C ILE A 303 -19.72 2.93 -10.89
N VAL A 304 -18.50 3.40 -11.19
CA VAL A 304 -17.93 3.25 -12.55
C VAL A 304 -17.75 1.78 -12.97
N LYS A 305 -17.57 0.85 -12.02
CA LYS A 305 -17.45 -0.58 -12.31
C LYS A 305 -18.76 -1.21 -12.77
N HIS A 306 -19.90 -0.57 -12.44
CA HIS A 306 -21.24 -1.04 -12.77
C HIS A 306 -21.87 -0.30 -13.96
N GLN A 307 -21.03 0.28 -14.84
CA GLN A 307 -21.39 0.82 -16.15
C GLN A 307 -22.56 1.83 -16.09
N PRO A 308 -22.45 2.93 -15.32
CA PRO A 308 -23.41 4.03 -15.43
C PRO A 308 -23.31 4.65 -16.83
N LYS A 309 -24.40 5.25 -17.31
CA LYS A 309 -24.39 6.05 -18.53
C LYS A 309 -23.47 7.28 -18.39
N MET A 310 -23.48 7.88 -17.20
CA MET A 310 -22.69 9.07 -16.86
C MET A 310 -22.55 9.17 -15.33
N LEU A 311 -21.42 9.67 -14.84
CA LEU A 311 -21.22 9.96 -13.42
C LEU A 311 -20.91 11.45 -13.22
N VAL A 312 -21.71 12.13 -12.41
CA VAL A 312 -21.52 13.53 -12.01
C VAL A 312 -20.88 13.59 -10.63
N LEU A 313 -19.71 14.20 -10.54
CA LEU A 313 -18.95 14.40 -9.31
C LEU A 313 -19.25 15.80 -8.77
N PHE A 314 -20.10 15.90 -7.74
CA PHE A 314 -20.43 17.20 -7.12
C PHE A 314 -19.64 17.38 -5.82
N GLU A 315 -18.71 18.36 -5.78
CA GLU A 315 -17.80 18.56 -4.67
C GLU A 315 -17.52 20.05 -4.45
N MET A 316 -17.39 20.48 -3.20
CA MET A 316 -17.06 21.87 -2.87
C MET A 316 -15.56 22.16 -2.79
N SER A 317 -14.74 21.14 -2.55
CA SER A 317 -13.28 21.24 -2.50
C SER A 317 -12.70 21.04 -3.89
N GLU A 318 -12.07 22.08 -4.46
CA GLU A 318 -11.41 22.00 -5.77
C GLU A 318 -10.37 20.89 -5.80
N PHE A 319 -9.49 20.81 -4.80
CA PHE A 319 -8.44 19.80 -4.73
C PHE A 319 -9.00 18.37 -4.68
N ALA A 320 -10.02 18.15 -3.87
CA ALA A 320 -10.65 16.83 -3.73
C ALA A 320 -11.37 16.42 -5.03
N LEU A 321 -12.07 17.37 -5.68
CA LEU A 321 -12.71 17.15 -6.98
C LEU A 321 -11.69 16.82 -8.06
N TYR A 322 -10.63 17.61 -8.17
CA TYR A 322 -9.55 17.37 -9.13
C TYR A 322 -8.92 15.98 -8.96
N THR A 323 -8.69 15.58 -7.72
CA THR A 323 -8.06 14.29 -7.43
C THR A 323 -8.90 13.11 -7.91
N ILE A 324 -10.20 13.09 -7.58
CA ILE A 324 -11.07 11.98 -7.99
C ILE A 324 -11.40 12.02 -9.49
N ASP A 325 -11.55 13.20 -10.08
CA ASP A 325 -11.76 13.36 -11.52
C ASP A 325 -10.59 12.76 -12.30
N ARG A 326 -9.36 13.15 -11.97
CA ARG A 326 -8.15 12.62 -12.63
C ARG A 326 -8.03 11.10 -12.49
N GLU A 327 -8.39 10.54 -11.35
CA GLU A 327 -8.37 9.10 -11.11
C GLU A 327 -9.36 8.36 -12.03
N LEU A 328 -10.57 8.91 -12.19
CA LEU A 328 -11.65 8.24 -12.92
C LEU A 328 -11.65 8.47 -14.44
N GLN A 329 -10.86 9.39 -14.96
CA GLN A 329 -10.77 9.67 -16.40
C GLN A 329 -10.40 8.45 -17.24
N THR A 330 -9.70 7.47 -16.67
CA THR A 330 -9.31 6.23 -17.38
C THR A 330 -10.38 5.14 -17.33
N SER A 331 -11.53 5.38 -16.69
CA SER A 331 -12.59 4.38 -16.48
C SER A 331 -13.40 4.02 -17.74
N GLY A 332 -13.31 4.82 -18.80
CA GLY A 332 -14.14 4.67 -20.01
C GLY A 332 -15.58 5.17 -19.86
N ILE A 333 -15.96 5.69 -18.69
CA ILE A 333 -17.27 6.28 -18.41
C ILE A 333 -17.18 7.80 -18.57
N GLN A 334 -18.26 8.43 -19.02
CA GLN A 334 -18.34 9.88 -19.07
C GLN A 334 -18.43 10.45 -17.64
N ILE A 335 -17.38 11.16 -17.21
CA ILE A 335 -17.26 11.80 -15.89
C ILE A 335 -17.46 13.31 -16.04
N ILE A 336 -18.33 13.88 -15.21
CA ILE A 336 -18.62 15.33 -15.19
C ILE A 336 -18.24 15.89 -13.82
N PRO A 337 -17.13 16.60 -13.70
CA PRO A 337 -16.77 17.28 -12.45
C PRO A 337 -17.53 18.60 -12.28
N VAL A 338 -18.20 18.76 -11.15
CA VAL A 338 -18.98 19.96 -10.81
C VAL A 338 -18.51 20.50 -9.47
N LEU A 339 -17.82 21.64 -9.50
CA LEU A 339 -17.43 22.36 -8.29
C LEU A 339 -18.61 23.13 -7.72
N GLY A 340 -19.06 22.81 -6.49
CA GLY A 340 -20.19 23.48 -5.87
C GLY A 340 -20.53 23.03 -4.47
N SER A 341 -21.24 23.88 -3.73
CA SER A 341 -21.76 23.57 -2.39
C SER A 341 -23.19 23.03 -2.50
N VAL A 342 -23.49 21.99 -1.72
CA VAL A 342 -24.84 21.42 -1.57
C VAL A 342 -25.85 22.38 -0.95
N THR A 343 -25.37 23.49 -0.38
CA THR A 343 -26.23 24.58 0.13
C THR A 343 -26.75 25.52 -0.98
N ASN A 344 -26.29 25.34 -2.23
CA ASN A 344 -26.75 26.12 -3.38
C ASN A 344 -27.81 25.35 -4.18
N GLN A 345 -29.06 25.46 -3.76
CA GLN A 345 -30.21 24.76 -4.36
C GLN A 345 -30.37 25.06 -5.86
N ALA A 346 -30.29 26.33 -6.26
CA ALA A 346 -30.45 26.71 -7.66
C ALA A 346 -29.40 26.04 -8.58
N LYS A 347 -28.16 25.89 -8.09
CA LYS A 347 -27.12 25.16 -8.82
C LYS A 347 -27.44 23.66 -8.89
N LEU A 348 -27.89 23.05 -7.80
CA LEU A 348 -28.29 21.64 -7.77
C LEU A 348 -29.43 21.38 -8.76
N GLU A 349 -30.51 22.15 -8.72
CA GLU A 349 -31.65 22.02 -9.64
C GLU A 349 -31.21 22.13 -11.10
N ARG A 350 -30.35 23.10 -11.41
CA ARG A 350 -29.78 23.25 -12.76
C ARG A 350 -29.04 22.01 -13.21
N ILE A 351 -28.11 21.49 -12.38
CA ILE A 351 -27.28 20.32 -12.72
C ILE A 351 -28.13 19.04 -12.83
N LEU A 352 -29.07 18.83 -11.90
CA LEU A 352 -29.98 17.69 -11.94
C LEU A 352 -30.80 17.65 -13.24
N LYS A 353 -31.28 18.82 -13.68
CA LYS A 353 -32.03 18.98 -14.93
C LYS A 353 -31.15 18.83 -16.18
N GLU A 354 -29.99 19.54 -16.20
CA GLU A 354 -29.06 19.59 -17.34
C GLU A 354 -28.58 18.19 -17.74
N TYR A 355 -28.21 17.37 -16.75
CA TYR A 355 -27.72 16.02 -17.00
C TYR A 355 -28.78 14.93 -16.86
N SER A 356 -30.05 15.27 -16.59
CA SER A 356 -31.14 14.32 -16.38
C SER A 356 -30.80 13.22 -15.38
N ILE A 357 -30.34 13.62 -14.19
CA ILE A 357 -29.84 12.72 -13.16
C ILE A 357 -30.98 11.86 -12.60
N GLN A 358 -30.77 10.54 -12.56
CA GLN A 358 -31.74 9.56 -12.10
C GLN A 358 -31.45 9.06 -10.67
N THR A 359 -30.18 8.99 -10.29
CA THR A 359 -29.76 8.50 -8.95
C THR A 359 -28.81 9.48 -8.29
N VAL A 360 -29.06 9.80 -7.02
CA VAL A 360 -28.17 10.64 -6.19
C VAL A 360 -27.72 9.89 -4.96
N TYR A 361 -26.41 9.80 -4.77
CA TYR A 361 -25.80 9.40 -3.50
C TYR A 361 -25.29 10.64 -2.79
N HIS A 362 -25.93 11.00 -1.67
CA HIS A 362 -25.64 12.24 -0.92
C HIS A 362 -24.68 11.97 0.22
N ALA A 363 -23.35 12.13 -0.04
CA ALA A 363 -22.28 11.93 0.95
C ALA A 363 -21.67 13.23 1.47
N ALA A 364 -22.12 14.39 0.99
CA ALA A 364 -21.64 15.70 1.44
C ALA A 364 -22.09 15.99 2.88
N ALA A 365 -21.16 16.17 3.80
CA ALA A 365 -21.41 16.59 5.18
C ALA A 365 -20.11 16.95 5.90
N TYR A 366 -20.18 17.75 6.96
CA TYR A 366 -19.11 17.88 7.93
C TYR A 366 -19.20 16.77 8.98
N LYS A 367 -18.07 16.10 9.26
CA LYS A 367 -18.05 14.88 10.09
C LYS A 367 -17.18 14.97 11.36
N HIS A 368 -16.33 15.99 11.49
CA HIS A 368 -15.41 16.11 12.61
C HIS A 368 -16.10 16.74 13.81
N VAL A 369 -16.49 15.92 14.80
CA VAL A 369 -17.22 16.35 15.99
C VAL A 369 -16.58 17.58 16.65
N PRO A 370 -15.26 17.64 16.96
CA PRO A 370 -14.69 18.81 17.62
C PRO A 370 -14.75 20.09 16.78
N LEU A 371 -14.65 19.98 15.46
CA LEU A 371 -14.74 21.15 14.58
C LEU A 371 -16.17 21.66 14.46
N VAL A 372 -17.13 20.74 14.41
CA VAL A 372 -18.56 21.09 14.34
C VAL A 372 -19.04 21.66 15.69
N GLU A 373 -18.57 21.13 16.83
CA GLU A 373 -18.83 21.73 18.15
C GLU A 373 -18.30 23.17 18.27
N ALA A 374 -17.11 23.43 17.70
CA ALA A 374 -16.54 24.78 17.66
C ALA A 374 -17.22 25.70 16.62
N ASN A 375 -17.95 25.14 15.65
CA ASN A 375 -18.60 25.87 14.56
C ASN A 375 -20.02 25.32 14.31
N PRO A 376 -20.91 25.37 15.30
CA PRO A 376 -22.19 24.67 15.27
C PRO A 376 -23.10 25.13 14.14
N PHE A 377 -23.13 26.43 13.86
CA PHE A 377 -23.94 26.97 12.77
C PHE A 377 -23.52 26.40 11.41
N GLU A 378 -22.23 26.42 11.10
CA GLU A 378 -21.70 25.88 9.83
C GLU A 378 -21.96 24.36 9.72
N GLY A 379 -21.87 23.65 10.84
CA GLY A 379 -22.19 22.23 10.91
C GLY A 379 -23.63 21.94 10.50
N ILE A 380 -24.59 22.62 11.10
CA ILE A 380 -26.03 22.46 10.80
C ILE A 380 -26.33 22.97 9.38
N TYR A 381 -25.81 24.12 9.01
CA TYR A 381 -26.07 24.73 7.70
C TYR A 381 -25.57 23.85 6.55
N ASN A 382 -24.36 23.33 6.64
CA ASN A 382 -23.82 22.44 5.61
C ASN A 382 -24.53 21.09 5.60
N THR A 383 -24.73 20.47 6.77
CA THR A 383 -25.24 19.09 6.87
C THR A 383 -26.76 19.05 6.75
N SER A 384 -27.51 19.78 7.60
CA SER A 384 -28.97 19.71 7.60
C SER A 384 -29.58 20.49 6.45
N ILE A 385 -29.26 21.81 6.32
CA ILE A 385 -29.79 22.65 5.24
C ILE A 385 -29.25 22.19 3.87
N GLY A 386 -27.97 21.78 3.80
CA GLY A 386 -27.43 21.22 2.57
C GLY A 386 -28.15 19.94 2.11
N THR A 387 -28.51 19.04 3.05
CA THR A 387 -29.34 17.86 2.74
C THR A 387 -30.76 18.24 2.32
N GLN A 388 -31.41 19.14 3.06
CA GLN A 388 -32.73 19.67 2.70
C GLN A 388 -32.74 20.15 1.25
N ARG A 389 -31.87 21.07 0.89
CA ARG A 389 -31.79 21.65 -0.46
C ARG A 389 -31.47 20.62 -1.53
N SER A 390 -30.63 19.64 -1.19
CA SER A 390 -30.27 18.56 -2.12
C SER A 390 -31.43 17.64 -2.41
N VAL A 391 -32.20 17.22 -1.38
CA VAL A 391 -33.33 16.31 -1.56
C VAL A 391 -34.53 17.03 -2.17
N GLU A 392 -34.79 18.29 -1.82
CA GLU A 392 -35.83 19.10 -2.47
C GLU A 392 -35.56 19.31 -3.96
N ALA A 393 -34.31 19.66 -4.31
CA ALA A 393 -33.89 19.76 -5.71
C ALA A 393 -34.06 18.45 -6.45
N ALA A 394 -33.72 17.32 -5.83
CA ALA A 394 -33.89 15.98 -6.40
C ALA A 394 -35.36 15.65 -6.67
N VAL A 395 -36.23 15.89 -5.70
CA VAL A 395 -37.70 15.70 -5.85
C VAL A 395 -38.27 16.61 -6.92
N ALA A 396 -37.89 17.91 -6.92
CA ALA A 396 -38.39 18.88 -7.91
C ALA A 396 -37.99 18.53 -9.35
N GLN A 397 -36.82 17.88 -9.55
CA GLN A 397 -36.35 17.46 -10.87
C GLN A 397 -36.70 16.01 -11.21
N GLY A 398 -37.48 15.31 -10.37
CA GLY A 398 -37.96 13.95 -10.65
C GLY A 398 -36.88 12.88 -10.59
N VAL A 399 -35.86 13.04 -9.74
CA VAL A 399 -34.84 12.00 -9.48
C VAL A 399 -35.52 10.73 -8.97
N GLU A 400 -35.18 9.57 -9.54
CA GLU A 400 -35.79 8.29 -9.18
C GLU A 400 -35.33 7.82 -7.77
N THR A 401 -34.04 7.93 -7.47
CA THR A 401 -33.46 7.43 -6.22
C THR A 401 -32.56 8.47 -5.56
N PHE A 402 -32.80 8.74 -4.29
CA PHE A 402 -31.95 9.58 -3.44
C PHE A 402 -31.52 8.80 -2.20
N VAL A 403 -30.21 8.62 -2.03
CA VAL A 403 -29.62 7.88 -0.90
C VAL A 403 -28.83 8.82 0.00
N LEU A 404 -29.32 9.07 1.22
CA LEU A 404 -28.63 9.84 2.24
C LEU A 404 -27.64 8.95 3.01
N ILE A 405 -26.37 9.30 2.98
CA ILE A 405 -25.34 8.69 3.81
C ILE A 405 -25.43 9.29 5.21
N SER A 406 -25.68 8.46 6.23
CA SER A 406 -25.78 8.85 7.64
C SER A 406 -24.78 8.12 8.53
N THR A 407 -24.92 8.23 9.83
CA THR A 407 -23.95 7.75 10.82
C THR A 407 -24.66 7.23 12.07
N ASP A 408 -23.98 6.34 12.83
CA ASP A 408 -24.33 5.90 14.17
C ASP A 408 -24.53 7.08 15.16
N LYS A 409 -23.82 8.19 14.95
CA LYS A 409 -23.88 9.39 15.79
C LYS A 409 -25.20 10.19 15.66
N ALA A 410 -26.03 9.87 14.65
CA ALA A 410 -27.40 10.36 14.55
C ALA A 410 -28.37 9.68 15.52
N VAL A 411 -27.96 8.55 16.11
CA VAL A 411 -28.74 7.81 17.11
C VAL A 411 -28.52 8.44 18.49
N ARG A 412 -29.60 8.94 19.12
CA ARG A 412 -29.53 9.65 20.42
C ARG A 412 -28.36 10.63 20.49
N PRO A 413 -28.33 11.66 19.63
CA PRO A 413 -27.15 12.50 19.44
C PRO A 413 -26.79 13.26 20.71
N THR A 414 -25.49 13.26 21.06
CA THR A 414 -24.92 14.01 22.19
C THR A 414 -24.06 15.19 21.74
N ASN A 415 -24.01 15.42 20.44
CA ASN A 415 -23.20 16.46 19.82
C ASN A 415 -23.91 17.07 18.61
N VAL A 416 -23.48 18.29 18.22
CA VAL A 416 -24.11 19.06 17.14
C VAL A 416 -23.98 18.34 15.78
N MET A 417 -22.87 17.66 15.52
CA MET A 417 -22.70 16.90 14.27
C MET A 417 -23.74 15.76 14.16
N GLY A 418 -23.91 14.98 15.21
CA GLY A 418 -24.93 13.92 15.28
C GLY A 418 -26.34 14.49 15.16
N ALA A 419 -26.66 15.57 15.89
CA ALA A 419 -27.94 16.26 15.82
C ALA A 419 -28.24 16.77 14.40
N SER A 420 -27.26 17.39 13.75
CA SER A 420 -27.42 17.88 12.36
C SER A 420 -27.71 16.75 11.36
N LYS A 421 -27.07 15.59 11.55
CA LYS A 421 -27.37 14.38 10.73
C LYS A 421 -28.75 13.83 11.04
N ARG A 422 -29.16 13.78 12.31
CA ARG A 422 -30.50 13.34 12.69
C ARG A 422 -31.59 14.23 12.11
N MET A 423 -31.43 15.55 12.16
CA MET A 423 -32.31 16.50 11.50
C MET A 423 -32.44 16.17 9.99
N ALA A 424 -31.31 15.95 9.31
CA ALA A 424 -31.30 15.59 7.89
C ALA A 424 -32.06 14.30 7.60
N GLU A 425 -31.93 13.27 8.45
CA GLU A 425 -32.71 12.02 8.36
C GLU A 425 -34.21 12.28 8.49
N LEU A 426 -34.61 12.97 9.54
CA LEU A 426 -36.03 13.29 9.80
C LEU A 426 -36.63 14.11 8.65
N TYR A 427 -35.89 15.06 8.07
CA TYR A 427 -36.34 15.80 6.90
C TYR A 427 -36.58 14.88 5.70
N CYS A 428 -35.63 14.00 5.40
CA CYS A 428 -35.74 13.03 4.31
C CYS A 428 -36.93 12.10 4.49
N GLN A 429 -37.16 11.58 5.72
CA GLN A 429 -38.31 10.73 6.03
C GLN A 429 -39.65 11.47 5.87
N GLY A 430 -39.75 12.69 6.41
CA GLY A 430 -40.95 13.52 6.27
C GLY A 430 -41.26 13.82 4.79
N LEU A 431 -40.25 14.17 4.01
CA LEU A 431 -40.41 14.47 2.60
C LEU A 431 -40.79 13.22 1.77
N ALA A 432 -40.22 12.05 2.09
CA ALA A 432 -40.53 10.78 1.44
C ALA A 432 -42.04 10.43 1.58
N SER A 433 -42.63 10.71 2.75
CA SER A 433 -44.05 10.43 2.98
C SER A 433 -45.00 11.24 2.09
N THR A 434 -44.56 12.36 1.56
CA THR A 434 -45.36 13.26 0.70
C THR A 434 -45.01 13.16 -0.79
N ASN A 435 -43.87 12.52 -1.12
CA ASN A 435 -43.34 12.45 -2.48
C ASN A 435 -42.95 11.00 -2.87
N PRO A 436 -43.91 10.15 -3.19
CA PRO A 436 -43.66 8.73 -3.47
C PRO A 436 -42.92 8.46 -4.78
N LYS A 437 -42.76 9.47 -5.65
CA LYS A 437 -42.07 9.30 -6.95
C LYS A 437 -40.54 9.19 -6.78
N THR A 438 -39.96 9.88 -5.81
CA THR A 438 -38.55 9.77 -5.50
C THR A 438 -38.34 8.79 -4.33
N GLN A 439 -37.64 7.71 -4.57
CA GLN A 439 -37.29 6.74 -3.52
C GLN A 439 -36.16 7.29 -2.66
N ILE A 440 -36.52 7.85 -1.51
CA ILE A 440 -35.56 8.42 -0.56
C ILE A 440 -35.19 7.34 0.46
N SER A 441 -33.90 7.02 0.59
CA SER A 441 -33.38 6.04 1.56
C SER A 441 -32.27 6.65 2.40
N ILE A 442 -32.15 6.21 3.63
CA ILE A 442 -31.15 6.64 4.60
C ILE A 442 -30.30 5.43 4.96
N VAL A 443 -28.97 5.56 4.96
CA VAL A 443 -28.07 4.47 5.30
C VAL A 443 -27.13 4.89 6.42
N ARG A 444 -27.28 4.24 7.57
CA ARG A 444 -26.45 4.45 8.79
C ARG A 444 -25.35 3.42 8.89
N PHE A 445 -24.17 3.87 9.26
CA PHE A 445 -23.05 3.01 9.64
C PHE A 445 -22.11 3.75 10.59
N GLY A 446 -21.25 2.99 11.28
CA GLY A 446 -20.27 3.50 12.22
C GLY A 446 -18.99 4.04 11.55
N ASN A 447 -17.85 3.90 12.23
CA ASN A 447 -16.60 4.43 11.69
C ASN A 447 -16.07 3.58 10.54
N VAL A 448 -15.45 4.25 9.56
CA VAL A 448 -14.72 3.58 8.48
C VAL A 448 -13.22 3.76 8.65
N LEU A 449 -12.48 2.66 8.45
CA LEU A 449 -11.04 2.63 8.61
C LEU A 449 -10.32 3.47 7.57
N GLY A 450 -9.29 4.19 8.02
CA GLY A 450 -8.41 4.95 7.11
C GLY A 450 -9.04 6.19 6.51
N SER A 451 -10.26 6.60 6.93
CA SER A 451 -10.86 7.85 6.47
C SER A 451 -10.07 9.07 6.94
N SER A 452 -10.09 10.14 6.14
CA SER A 452 -9.35 11.38 6.43
C SER A 452 -9.69 11.92 7.82
N GLY A 453 -8.65 12.23 8.63
CA GLY A 453 -8.78 12.73 10.00
C GLY A 453 -9.31 11.73 11.02
N SER A 454 -9.36 10.42 10.70
CA SER A 454 -9.74 9.37 11.65
C SER A 454 -8.56 8.89 12.52
N VAL A 455 -8.86 8.05 13.50
CA VAL A 455 -7.91 7.56 14.52
C VAL A 455 -6.73 6.80 13.90
N VAL A 456 -6.94 6.00 12.86
CA VAL A 456 -5.91 5.17 12.24
C VAL A 456 -4.80 5.99 11.57
N PRO A 457 -5.07 6.98 10.69
CA PRO A 457 -4.04 7.89 10.18
C PRO A 457 -3.33 8.68 11.27
N LEU A 458 -4.05 9.09 12.33
CA LEU A 458 -3.46 9.78 13.47
C LEU A 458 -2.44 8.90 14.18
N PHE A 459 -2.81 7.67 14.53
CA PHE A 459 -1.92 6.72 15.19
C PHE A 459 -0.69 6.38 14.33
N LYS A 460 -0.87 6.14 13.02
CA LYS A 460 0.25 5.94 12.09
C LYS A 460 1.25 7.10 12.14
N LYS A 461 0.75 8.35 12.11
CA LYS A 461 1.58 9.54 12.19
C LYS A 461 2.32 9.65 13.53
N GLN A 462 1.61 9.42 14.64
CA GLN A 462 2.19 9.49 15.98
C GLN A 462 3.26 8.40 16.20
N ILE A 463 3.00 7.17 15.76
CA ILE A 463 3.98 6.07 15.81
C ILE A 463 5.23 6.39 14.98
N ALA A 464 5.06 6.91 13.76
CA ALA A 464 6.17 7.32 12.91
C ALA A 464 7.03 8.45 13.51
N GLN A 465 6.45 9.26 14.41
CA GLN A 465 7.13 10.33 15.14
C GLN A 465 7.76 9.87 16.46
N GLY A 466 7.61 8.59 16.83
CA GLY A 466 8.13 8.05 18.11
C GLY A 466 7.16 8.21 19.29
N GLY A 467 5.91 8.55 19.06
CA GLY A 467 4.88 8.72 20.08
C GLY A 467 4.78 10.12 20.70
N PRO A 468 4.01 10.32 21.77
CA PRO A 468 3.06 9.34 22.31
C PRO A 468 1.86 9.11 21.39
N VAL A 469 1.23 7.92 21.48
CA VAL A 469 -0.06 7.65 20.85
C VAL A 469 -1.17 8.10 21.78
N THR A 470 -2.06 9.00 21.30
CA THR A 470 -3.09 9.62 22.14
C THR A 470 -4.44 8.93 21.99
N VAL A 471 -5.00 8.45 23.11
CA VAL A 471 -6.32 7.82 23.21
C VAL A 471 -7.19 8.65 24.15
N THR A 472 -8.47 8.87 23.81
CA THR A 472 -9.33 9.75 24.61
C THR A 472 -9.73 9.12 25.94
N HIS A 473 -9.98 7.80 25.99
CA HIS A 473 -10.32 7.11 27.24
C HIS A 473 -9.99 5.59 27.13
N PRO A 474 -9.55 4.91 28.21
CA PRO A 474 -9.23 3.48 28.17
C PRO A 474 -10.37 2.58 27.69
N GLU A 475 -11.61 2.92 28.07
CA GLU A 475 -12.80 2.12 27.77
C GLU A 475 -13.53 2.54 26.49
N VAL A 476 -13.04 3.52 25.74
CA VAL A 476 -13.73 3.97 24.52
C VAL A 476 -13.71 2.86 23.47
N THR A 477 -14.90 2.52 22.96
CA THR A 477 -15.07 1.56 21.87
C THR A 477 -15.66 2.21 20.64
N ARG A 478 -15.34 1.65 19.46
CA ARG A 478 -15.93 2.07 18.19
C ARG A 478 -16.17 0.85 17.31
N TYR A 479 -17.20 0.94 16.48
CA TYR A 479 -17.42 -0.01 15.41
C TYR A 479 -16.61 0.40 14.19
N PHE A 480 -16.05 -0.58 13.48
CA PHE A 480 -15.25 -0.31 12.29
C PHE A 480 -15.67 -1.16 11.09
N MET A 481 -15.61 -0.54 9.93
CA MET A 481 -15.83 -1.19 8.64
C MET A 481 -14.79 -0.66 7.64
N THR A 482 -14.52 -1.37 6.57
CA THR A 482 -13.68 -0.84 5.50
C THR A 482 -14.44 0.15 4.62
N ILE A 483 -13.75 1.14 4.05
CA ILE A 483 -14.40 2.10 3.14
C ILE A 483 -15.02 1.41 1.92
N PRO A 484 -14.34 0.44 1.25
CA PRO A 484 -14.95 -0.31 0.15
C PRO A 484 -16.20 -1.11 0.54
N GLU A 485 -16.19 -1.76 1.71
CA GLU A 485 -17.36 -2.50 2.21
C GLU A 485 -18.53 -1.55 2.49
N ALA A 486 -18.28 -0.42 3.17
CA ALA A 486 -19.31 0.58 3.45
C ALA A 486 -19.95 1.12 2.16
N ALA A 487 -19.15 1.51 1.17
CA ALA A 487 -19.64 2.02 -0.10
C ALA A 487 -20.48 0.96 -0.85
N GLN A 488 -20.03 -0.28 -0.87
CA GLN A 488 -20.72 -1.39 -1.52
C GLN A 488 -22.07 -1.70 -0.85
N LEU A 489 -22.11 -1.70 0.49
CA LEU A 489 -23.36 -1.89 1.22
C LEU A 489 -24.30 -0.70 1.10
N VAL A 490 -23.81 0.55 1.02
CA VAL A 490 -24.62 1.75 0.75
C VAL A 490 -25.31 1.65 -0.60
N ILE A 491 -24.63 1.22 -1.66
CA ILE A 491 -25.21 1.04 -2.99
C ILE A 491 -26.33 -0.01 -2.93
N GLN A 492 -26.09 -1.14 -2.28
CA GLN A 492 -27.07 -2.22 -2.16
C GLN A 492 -28.28 -1.82 -1.29
N ALA A 493 -28.04 -1.11 -0.17
CA ALA A 493 -29.12 -0.58 0.67
C ALA A 493 -30.03 0.40 -0.10
N GLY A 494 -29.41 1.32 -0.87
CA GLY A 494 -30.15 2.24 -1.73
C GLY A 494 -31.00 1.53 -2.79
N ALA A 495 -30.58 0.36 -3.28
CA ALA A 495 -31.34 -0.45 -4.22
C ALA A 495 -32.54 -1.19 -3.60
N MET A 496 -32.52 -1.40 -2.28
CA MET A 496 -33.62 -2.04 -1.54
C MET A 496 -34.67 -1.05 -1.02
N GLY A 497 -34.37 0.25 -1.04
CA GLY A 497 -35.28 1.28 -0.53
C GLY A 497 -36.60 1.36 -1.27
N MET A 498 -37.69 1.61 -0.54
CA MET A 498 -39.05 1.81 -1.04
C MET A 498 -39.58 3.23 -0.76
N GLY A 499 -38.82 4.06 -0.06
CA GLY A 499 -39.15 5.45 0.30
C GLY A 499 -39.32 5.65 1.81
N GLY A 500 -38.47 6.52 2.40
CA GLY A 500 -38.45 6.81 3.84
C GLY A 500 -37.74 5.77 4.71
N ASP A 501 -37.14 4.74 4.10
CA ASP A 501 -36.48 3.66 4.81
C ASP A 501 -35.15 4.08 5.41
N ILE A 502 -34.90 3.61 6.67
CA ILE A 502 -33.60 3.70 7.32
C ILE A 502 -32.96 2.32 7.30
N PHE A 503 -31.81 2.22 6.65
CA PHE A 503 -30.98 1.02 6.68
C PHE A 503 -29.82 1.21 7.63
N LEU A 504 -29.53 0.17 8.40
CA LEU A 504 -28.36 0.06 9.23
C LEU A 504 -27.42 -1.01 8.67
N LEU A 505 -26.16 -0.64 8.46
CA LEU A 505 -25.15 -1.61 8.10
C LEU A 505 -24.68 -2.35 9.36
N ASP A 506 -24.65 -3.68 9.28
CA ASP A 506 -24.10 -4.50 10.36
C ASP A 506 -22.61 -4.23 10.53
N MET A 507 -22.24 -3.63 11.66
CA MET A 507 -20.88 -3.22 11.95
C MET A 507 -20.02 -4.32 12.60
N GLY A 508 -20.63 -5.48 12.96
CA GLY A 508 -19.96 -6.52 13.72
C GLY A 508 -19.68 -6.12 15.17
N GLU A 509 -18.58 -6.57 15.74
CA GLU A 509 -18.18 -6.28 17.10
C GLU A 509 -17.50 -4.92 17.25
N SER A 510 -17.71 -4.26 18.38
CA SER A 510 -17.01 -3.02 18.73
C SER A 510 -15.57 -3.31 19.18
N VAL A 511 -14.65 -2.40 18.86
CA VAL A 511 -13.23 -2.53 19.17
C VAL A 511 -12.82 -1.45 20.15
N LYS A 512 -12.11 -1.81 21.24
CA LYS A 512 -11.48 -0.84 22.13
C LYS A 512 -10.36 -0.09 21.40
N ILE A 513 -10.40 1.24 21.45
CA ILE A 513 -9.42 2.07 20.74
C ILE A 513 -8.00 1.91 21.32
N VAL A 514 -7.89 1.64 22.61
CA VAL A 514 -6.60 1.36 23.26
C VAL A 514 -5.97 0.06 22.73
N ASP A 515 -6.76 -0.97 22.47
CA ASP A 515 -6.26 -2.24 21.93
C ASP A 515 -5.83 -2.07 20.46
N LEU A 516 -6.60 -1.30 19.69
CA LEU A 516 -6.19 -0.91 18.34
C LEU A 516 -4.85 -0.15 18.35
N ALA A 517 -4.67 0.78 19.31
CA ALA A 517 -3.40 1.51 19.46
C ALA A 517 -2.23 0.57 19.77
N ARG A 518 -2.42 -0.36 20.74
CA ARG A 518 -1.41 -1.37 21.08
C ARG A 518 -1.02 -2.24 19.89
N GLN A 519 -2.01 -2.73 19.15
CA GLN A 519 -1.79 -3.55 17.96
C GLN A 519 -1.04 -2.78 16.87
N MET A 520 -1.42 -1.52 16.62
CA MET A 520 -0.73 -0.68 15.62
C MET A 520 0.72 -0.40 15.97
N ILE A 521 1.03 -0.13 17.25
CA ILE A 521 2.41 0.04 17.74
C ILE A 521 3.21 -1.23 17.45
N ARG A 522 2.68 -2.40 17.80
CA ARG A 522 3.35 -3.70 17.60
C ARG A 522 3.55 -4.04 16.13
N LEU A 523 2.54 -3.82 15.28
CA LEU A 523 2.67 -4.04 13.84
C LEU A 523 3.75 -3.16 13.21
N SER A 524 3.98 -1.97 13.78
CA SER A 524 5.06 -1.07 13.36
C SER A 524 6.45 -1.49 13.86
N GLY A 525 6.54 -2.62 14.61
CA GLY A 525 7.80 -3.16 15.14
C GLY A 525 8.26 -2.52 16.45
N PHE A 526 7.35 -1.82 17.16
CA PHE A 526 7.62 -1.19 18.45
C PHE A 526 6.84 -1.87 19.59
N ARG A 527 7.26 -1.66 20.83
CA ARG A 527 6.56 -2.12 22.03
C ARG A 527 5.82 -0.96 22.69
N PRO A 528 4.51 -1.11 23.00
CA PRO A 528 3.86 -0.14 23.87
C PRO A 528 4.52 -0.16 25.24
N ILE A 529 4.73 1.01 25.83
CA ILE A 529 5.27 1.13 27.20
C ILE A 529 4.26 0.50 28.16
N ASP A 530 4.74 -0.42 29.01
CA ASP A 530 3.96 -1.10 30.03
C ASP A 530 3.87 -0.27 31.34
N GLU A 531 3.18 -0.81 32.35
CA GLU A 531 3.03 -0.19 33.67
C GLU A 531 4.37 0.00 34.42
N ASN A 532 5.42 -0.74 34.04
CA ASN A 532 6.76 -0.64 34.60
C ASN A 532 7.65 0.36 33.84
N GLY A 533 7.12 1.04 32.82
CA GLY A 533 7.86 2.00 32.01
C GLY A 533 8.76 1.35 30.95
N VAL A 534 8.56 0.05 30.65
CA VAL A 534 9.37 -0.68 29.64
C VAL A 534 8.62 -0.73 28.32
N GLY A 535 9.26 -0.24 27.26
CA GLY A 535 8.70 -0.19 25.91
C GLY A 535 9.30 0.93 25.09
N ASP A 536 8.77 1.16 23.90
CA ASP A 536 9.30 2.13 22.93
C ASP A 536 8.35 3.32 22.74
N ILE A 537 7.02 3.11 22.82
CA ILE A 537 5.99 4.11 22.54
C ILE A 537 4.95 4.15 23.66
N GLU A 538 4.74 5.32 24.23
CA GLU A 538 3.73 5.57 25.26
C GLU A 538 2.34 5.70 24.64
N ILE A 539 1.31 5.19 25.38
CA ILE A 539 -0.11 5.47 25.11
C ILE A 539 -0.60 6.46 26.17
N GLN A 540 -0.91 7.68 25.73
CA GLN A 540 -1.36 8.75 26.62
C GLN A 540 -2.88 8.92 26.54
N PHE A 541 -3.53 8.99 27.72
CA PHE A 541 -4.97 9.27 27.79
C PHE A 541 -5.22 10.76 27.95
N THR A 542 -6.04 11.33 27.01
CA THR A 542 -6.27 12.79 26.92
C THR A 542 -7.58 13.26 27.52
N GLY A 543 -8.45 12.33 27.94
CA GLY A 543 -9.83 12.62 28.32
C GLY A 543 -10.79 12.66 27.13
N LEU A 544 -12.08 12.39 27.37
CA LEU A 544 -13.13 12.49 26.36
C LEU A 544 -13.30 13.94 25.91
N ARG A 545 -13.50 14.16 24.64
CA ARG A 545 -13.78 15.48 24.06
C ARG A 545 -15.23 15.88 24.28
N PRO A 546 -15.58 17.18 24.27
CA PRO A 546 -16.97 17.61 24.32
C PRO A 546 -17.82 16.91 23.25
N GLY A 547 -18.95 16.33 23.66
CA GLY A 547 -19.85 15.60 22.78
C GLY A 547 -19.38 14.21 22.35
N GLU A 548 -18.22 13.72 22.78
CA GLU A 548 -17.74 12.36 22.48
C GLU A 548 -18.38 11.33 23.41
N LYS A 549 -19.00 10.29 22.82
CA LYS A 549 -19.56 9.14 23.57
C LYS A 549 -18.46 8.13 23.93
N LEU A 550 -18.61 7.49 25.09
CA LEU A 550 -17.76 6.36 25.47
C LEU A 550 -18.05 5.14 24.57
N TYR A 551 -19.33 4.87 24.33
CA TYR A 551 -19.84 3.81 23.46
C TYR A 551 -20.81 4.39 22.44
N GLU A 552 -20.68 4.00 21.18
CA GLU A 552 -21.62 4.40 20.13
C GLU A 552 -22.78 3.42 20.05
N GLU A 553 -23.99 3.94 19.86
CA GLU A 553 -25.21 3.17 19.69
C GLU A 553 -25.58 3.07 18.21
N LEU A 554 -25.91 1.88 17.76
CA LEU A 554 -26.32 1.66 16.37
C LEU A 554 -27.83 1.83 16.18
N LEU A 555 -28.62 1.65 17.21
CA LEU A 555 -30.08 1.63 17.21
C LEU A 555 -30.65 2.44 18.37
N ILE A 556 -31.84 3.04 18.17
CA ILE A 556 -32.59 3.70 19.24
C ILE A 556 -33.27 2.64 20.12
N ASP A 557 -33.96 1.67 19.50
CA ASP A 557 -34.63 0.56 20.16
C ASP A 557 -34.33 -0.74 19.42
N GLN A 558 -34.06 -1.82 20.16
CA GLN A 558 -33.76 -3.14 19.56
C GLN A 558 -34.98 -3.81 18.90
N GLU A 559 -36.19 -3.42 19.29
CA GLU A 559 -37.43 -4.02 18.80
C GLU A 559 -37.84 -3.54 17.39
N GLY A 560 -37.24 -2.44 16.90
CA GLY A 560 -37.58 -1.83 15.61
C GLY A 560 -36.68 -2.26 14.42
N VAL A 561 -36.16 -3.50 14.43
CA VAL A 561 -35.21 -3.94 13.39
C VAL A 561 -35.71 -5.17 12.66
N GLU A 562 -35.70 -5.11 11.33
CA GLU A 562 -35.98 -6.24 10.44
C GLU A 562 -34.74 -6.65 9.63
N LYS A 563 -34.58 -7.96 9.41
CA LYS A 563 -33.61 -8.48 8.45
C LYS A 563 -34.08 -8.20 7.03
N THR A 564 -33.18 -7.72 6.20
CA THR A 564 -33.45 -7.56 4.78
C THR A 564 -33.05 -8.81 3.99
N GLY A 565 -33.25 -8.78 2.68
CA GLY A 565 -32.70 -9.81 1.79
C GLY A 565 -31.17 -9.85 1.72
N HIS A 566 -30.44 -9.02 2.49
CA HIS A 566 -28.99 -8.98 2.54
C HIS A 566 -28.48 -9.19 3.97
N GLU A 567 -27.52 -10.11 4.18
CA GLU A 567 -27.04 -10.54 5.50
C GLU A 567 -26.48 -9.41 6.38
N ARG A 568 -25.93 -8.36 5.76
CA ARG A 568 -25.25 -7.23 6.43
C ARG A 568 -26.03 -5.92 6.39
N ILE A 569 -27.29 -5.94 5.93
CA ILE A 569 -28.13 -4.74 5.86
C ILE A 569 -29.41 -5.02 6.62
N LEU A 570 -29.67 -4.22 7.64
CA LEU A 570 -30.86 -4.28 8.47
C LEU A 570 -31.74 -3.09 8.13
N LYS A 571 -33.07 -3.24 8.24
CA LYS A 571 -34.03 -2.15 8.11
C LYS A 571 -34.51 -1.73 9.48
N CYS A 572 -34.49 -0.42 9.77
CA CYS A 572 -34.88 0.13 11.04
C CYS A 572 -36.22 0.86 10.92
N PHE A 573 -37.10 0.66 11.91
CA PHE A 573 -38.35 1.37 12.05
C PHE A 573 -38.25 2.32 13.23
N GLU A 574 -38.31 3.62 12.95
CA GLU A 574 -38.24 4.66 13.96
C GLU A 574 -39.41 5.63 13.80
N LYS A 575 -39.81 6.26 14.88
CA LYS A 575 -40.81 7.33 14.85
C LYS A 575 -40.30 8.46 13.95
N PHE A 576 -41.12 8.88 12.99
CA PHE A 576 -40.85 10.01 12.15
C PHE A 576 -41.90 11.11 12.34
N TYR A 577 -41.54 12.32 11.98
CA TYR A 577 -42.41 13.50 12.07
C TYR A 577 -42.98 13.83 10.69
N LYS A 578 -44.17 14.46 10.67
CA LYS A 578 -44.74 14.93 9.41
C LYS A 578 -43.86 16.00 8.79
N HIS A 579 -43.81 16.04 7.46
CA HIS A 579 -43.01 16.99 6.72
C HIS A 579 -43.21 18.45 7.16
N GLY A 580 -44.45 18.90 7.40
CA GLY A 580 -44.72 20.26 7.87
C GLY A 580 -44.15 20.60 9.23
N GLU A 581 -44.11 19.65 10.16
CA GLU A 581 -43.54 19.86 11.50
C GLU A 581 -42.03 20.08 11.41
N ILE A 582 -41.34 19.24 10.60
CA ILE A 582 -39.89 19.37 10.41
C ILE A 582 -39.54 20.64 9.62
N SER A 583 -40.31 20.98 8.59
CA SER A 583 -40.10 22.19 7.81
C SER A 583 -40.18 23.47 8.67
N ASN A 584 -41.06 23.50 9.67
CA ASN A 584 -41.15 24.62 10.59
C ASN A 584 -39.86 24.80 11.43
N VAL A 585 -39.28 23.69 11.91
CA VAL A 585 -37.98 23.73 12.65
C VAL A 585 -36.85 24.26 11.77
N TYR A 586 -36.82 23.86 10.50
CA TYR A 586 -35.83 24.37 9.54
C TYR A 586 -36.00 25.87 9.23
N ASN A 587 -37.25 26.33 9.08
CA ASN A 587 -37.56 27.73 8.87
C ASN A 587 -37.20 28.59 10.10
N GLU A 588 -37.50 28.12 11.30
CA GLU A 588 -37.11 28.78 12.53
C GLU A 588 -35.58 28.92 12.65
N PHE A 589 -34.84 27.86 12.35
CA PHE A 589 -33.38 27.89 12.31
C PHE A 589 -32.85 28.95 11.33
N LEU A 590 -33.43 29.02 10.11
CA LEU A 590 -33.01 29.99 9.10
C LEU A 590 -33.38 31.43 9.48
N CYS A 591 -34.53 31.64 10.13
CA CYS A 591 -34.93 32.96 10.63
C CYS A 591 -34.04 33.44 11.78
N THR A 592 -33.64 32.56 12.67
CA THR A 592 -32.73 32.88 13.78
C THR A 592 -31.37 33.37 13.29
N ARG A 593 -30.91 32.89 12.13
CA ARG A 593 -29.69 33.37 11.46
C ARG A 593 -29.74 34.87 11.16
N GLN A 594 -30.90 35.39 10.79
CA GLN A 594 -31.06 36.82 10.41
C GLN A 594 -31.02 37.73 11.62
N ILE A 595 -31.28 37.22 12.84
CA ILE A 595 -31.52 38.02 14.04
C ILE A 595 -30.35 38.00 15.03
N SER A 596 -29.55 36.95 15.10
CA SER A 596 -28.49 36.87 16.10
C SER A 596 -27.23 36.16 15.64
N GLN A 597 -26.06 36.76 15.92
CA GLN A 597 -24.77 36.07 15.93
C GLN A 597 -24.62 35.14 17.16
N ASN A 598 -25.69 34.81 17.87
CA ASN A 598 -25.68 34.10 19.13
C ASN A 598 -26.01 32.61 18.96
N PRO A 599 -25.16 31.66 19.41
CA PRO A 599 -25.31 30.21 19.18
C PRO A 599 -26.37 29.50 20.05
N TYR A 600 -27.21 30.21 20.80
CA TYR A 600 -28.11 29.66 21.82
C TYR A 600 -29.37 28.86 21.36
N PRO A 601 -29.89 28.91 20.11
CA PRO A 601 -31.07 28.11 19.75
C PRO A 601 -30.80 26.60 19.64
N ILE A 602 -29.53 26.16 19.63
CA ILE A 602 -29.14 24.76 19.40
C ILE A 602 -29.48 23.84 20.58
N ARG A 603 -29.60 24.38 21.80
CA ARG A 603 -30.01 23.59 22.99
C ARG A 603 -31.45 23.03 22.88
N ILE A 604 -32.32 23.67 22.13
CA ILE A 604 -33.72 23.23 21.94
C ILE A 604 -33.78 21.99 21.03
N LEU A 605 -32.80 21.79 20.15
CA LEU A 605 -32.75 20.64 19.22
C LEU A 605 -32.11 19.37 19.84
N LEU A 606 -31.49 19.50 21.01
CA LEU A 606 -30.88 18.40 21.74
C LEU A 606 -31.75 17.90 22.91
N SER A 607 -32.81 18.61 23.27
CA SER A 607 -33.85 18.19 24.22
C SER A 607 -35.01 17.46 23.51
#